data_dc1c4cedebac987dce40ec1947766b48
#
_entry.id   dc1c4cedebac987dce40ec1947766b48
#
_cell.length_a   1.000
_cell.length_b   1.000
_cell.length_c   1.000
_cell.angle_alpha   90.00
_cell.angle_beta   90.00
_cell.angle_gamma   90.00
#
_symmetry.space_group_name_H-M   'P 1'
#
loop_
_entity.id
_entity.type
_entity.pdbx_description
1 polymer ?
#
loop_
_entity_poly.entity_id
_entity_poly.type
_entity_poly.pdbx_seq_one_letter_code
_entity_poly.pdbx_strand_id
1 'polypeptide(L)'
;MSQQYVYSMLRVSKVVPPQKTIIKDISLSFFPGAKIGLLGLNGAGKSTVLRIMAGVDKEFEGEAVPMGGIKIGYLPQEPELDPEKTVREEVESGLGEVAAAQKRLEEVYAEYANPDADFDALAEEQGRLEAIIAAGSSTGGGAEHELEIAADALRLPDWDAKIGNLSGGEKRRVALCKLLLSKPDMLLLDEPTNHLDAESVEWLEQFLVRFPGTVVAVTHDRYFLDNAAEWILELDRGHGIPWKGNYSSWLEQKEKRLENEAKSEAARVKAMKQELEWVRQNAKGRQAKSKARLARFEEMSNYEYQKRNETQEIFIPVAERLGNEVIEFVNVSKSFGDKVLIDDLSFKVPAGAIVGIIGPNGAGKSTLFKMGHQVYS
;
A
#
# COMPACT_ATOMS: atom_id res chain seq x y z
N MET A 1 -19.94 -17.49 -19.22
CA MET A 1 -18.54 -17.61 -18.77
C MET A 1 -18.55 -17.35 -17.28
N SER A 2 -18.20 -18.33 -16.45
CA SER A 2 -18.07 -18.11 -15.01
C SER A 2 -16.91 -17.11 -14.81
N GLN A 3 -17.19 -15.97 -14.19
CA GLN A 3 -16.15 -15.01 -13.81
C GLN A 3 -15.23 -15.73 -12.81
N GLN A 4 -13.98 -15.94 -13.20
CA GLN A 4 -12.98 -16.59 -12.38
C GLN A 4 -12.32 -15.51 -11.53
N TYR A 5 -12.49 -15.56 -10.20
CA TYR A 5 -11.86 -14.62 -9.29
C TYR A 5 -10.42 -15.06 -8.97
N VAL A 6 -9.50 -14.11 -8.89
CA VAL A 6 -8.10 -14.37 -8.53
C VAL A 6 -7.98 -14.69 -7.04
N TYR A 7 -8.79 -14.05 -6.22
CA TYR A 7 -8.82 -14.23 -4.77
C TYR A 7 -10.24 -14.08 -4.23
N SER A 8 -10.62 -14.89 -3.26
CA SER A 8 -11.93 -14.80 -2.61
C SER A 8 -11.79 -14.85 -1.09
N MET A 9 -12.47 -13.93 -0.44
CA MET A 9 -12.65 -13.89 1.01
C MET A 9 -14.12 -14.13 1.32
N LEU A 10 -14.42 -15.03 2.26
CA LEU A 10 -15.79 -15.37 2.68
C LEU A 10 -15.90 -15.30 4.20
N ARG A 11 -16.67 -14.35 4.69
CA ARG A 11 -16.94 -14.10 6.12
C ARG A 11 -15.67 -13.99 6.97
N VAL A 12 -14.64 -13.35 6.42
CA VAL A 12 -13.36 -13.21 7.12
C VAL A 12 -13.51 -12.24 8.28
N SER A 13 -13.19 -12.74 9.49
CA SER A 13 -13.21 -11.95 10.73
C SER A 13 -11.92 -12.18 11.52
N LYS A 14 -11.41 -11.13 12.16
CA LYS A 14 -10.23 -11.20 13.02
C LYS A 14 -10.43 -10.44 14.31
N VAL A 15 -10.21 -11.13 15.41
CA VAL A 15 -10.23 -10.57 16.77
C VAL A 15 -8.80 -10.65 17.34
N VAL A 16 -8.33 -9.56 17.94
CA VAL A 16 -7.02 -9.49 18.59
C VAL A 16 -7.23 -9.31 20.10
N PRO A 17 -6.42 -9.97 20.97
CA PRO A 17 -6.51 -9.79 22.40
C PRO A 17 -6.43 -8.31 22.83
N PRO A 18 -7.19 -7.82 23.85
CA PRO A 18 -8.06 -8.59 24.74
C PRO A 18 -9.52 -8.74 24.29
N GLN A 19 -9.90 -8.69 23.03
CA GLN A 19 -11.23 -8.84 22.37
C GLN A 19 -11.53 -7.67 21.40
N LYS A 20 -10.53 -7.04 20.83
CA LYS A 20 -10.74 -6.00 19.81
C LYS A 20 -10.96 -6.65 18.44
N THR A 21 -12.18 -6.55 17.92
CA THR A 21 -12.47 -6.95 16.54
C THR A 21 -11.85 -5.92 15.59
N ILE A 22 -10.93 -6.37 14.74
CA ILE A 22 -10.27 -5.54 13.72
C ILE A 22 -10.99 -5.67 12.38
N ILE A 23 -11.32 -6.91 12.00
CA ILE A 23 -12.02 -7.25 10.75
C ILE A 23 -13.28 -8.02 11.12
N LYS A 24 -14.40 -7.68 10.49
CA LYS A 24 -15.70 -8.26 10.78
C LYS A 24 -16.42 -8.64 9.48
N ASP A 25 -16.65 -9.93 9.29
CA ASP A 25 -17.50 -10.51 8.23
C ASP A 25 -17.21 -9.93 6.83
N ILE A 26 -15.93 -9.88 6.45
CA ILE A 26 -15.54 -9.42 5.12
C ILE A 26 -15.76 -10.54 4.11
N SER A 27 -16.64 -10.28 3.12
CA SER A 27 -16.91 -11.16 2.00
C SER A 27 -16.69 -10.41 0.70
N LEU A 28 -15.58 -10.70 0.00
CA LEU A 28 -15.11 -10.00 -1.20
C LEU A 28 -14.48 -10.98 -2.17
N SER A 29 -14.62 -10.67 -3.45
CA SER A 29 -13.94 -11.40 -4.53
C SER A 29 -13.19 -10.42 -5.43
N PHE A 30 -11.97 -10.78 -5.77
CA PHE A 30 -11.05 -9.93 -6.52
C PHE A 30 -10.96 -10.41 -7.98
N PHE A 31 -11.10 -9.48 -8.91
CA PHE A 31 -11.04 -9.78 -10.35
C PHE A 31 -9.60 -9.82 -10.84
N PRO A 32 -9.32 -10.66 -11.87
CA PRO A 32 -8.04 -10.62 -12.54
C PRO A 32 -7.73 -9.24 -13.12
N GLY A 33 -6.50 -8.77 -12.93
CA GLY A 33 -6.03 -7.48 -13.45
C GLY A 33 -6.53 -6.24 -12.72
N ALA A 34 -7.41 -6.36 -11.72
CA ALA A 34 -7.95 -5.20 -10.99
C ALA A 34 -6.86 -4.46 -10.19
N LYS A 35 -6.91 -3.12 -10.20
CA LYS A 35 -6.05 -2.22 -9.44
C LYS A 35 -6.85 -1.63 -8.28
N ILE A 36 -6.53 -2.05 -7.06
CA ILE A 36 -7.32 -1.80 -5.87
C ILE A 36 -6.51 -1.03 -4.83
N GLY A 37 -6.98 0.16 -4.48
CA GLY A 37 -6.48 0.93 -3.34
C GLY A 37 -7.22 0.55 -2.06
N LEU A 38 -6.50 0.13 -1.02
CA LEU A 38 -7.09 -0.23 0.28
C LEU A 38 -6.95 0.95 1.25
N LEU A 39 -8.08 1.55 1.60
CA LEU A 39 -8.19 2.72 2.48
C LEU A 39 -8.82 2.38 3.83
N GLY A 40 -8.54 3.21 4.82
CA GLY A 40 -9.12 3.12 6.17
C GLY A 40 -8.29 3.88 7.18
N LEU A 41 -8.88 4.17 8.34
CA LEU A 41 -8.17 4.83 9.45
C LEU A 41 -6.98 3.99 9.94
N ASN A 42 -6.07 4.64 10.67
CA ASN A 42 -4.98 3.92 11.31
C ASN A 42 -5.54 2.91 12.32
N GLY A 43 -5.05 1.67 12.22
CA GLY A 43 -5.56 0.56 13.04
C GLY A 43 -6.88 -0.06 12.54
N ALA A 44 -7.39 0.33 11.37
CA ALA A 44 -8.59 -0.28 10.75
C ALA A 44 -8.39 -1.71 10.24
N GLY A 45 -7.15 -2.21 10.24
CA GLY A 45 -6.83 -3.58 9.81
C GLY A 45 -6.33 -3.71 8.38
N LYS A 46 -5.89 -2.61 7.72
CA LYS A 46 -5.39 -2.65 6.33
C LYS A 46 -4.27 -3.67 6.14
N SER A 47 -3.19 -3.54 6.91
CA SER A 47 -2.06 -4.49 6.86
C SER A 47 -2.46 -5.91 7.28
N THR A 48 -3.46 -6.05 8.17
CA THR A 48 -4.00 -7.36 8.56
C THR A 48 -4.69 -8.04 7.38
N VAL A 49 -5.50 -7.30 6.60
CA VAL A 49 -6.11 -7.83 5.37
C VAL A 49 -5.04 -8.29 4.39
N LEU A 50 -4.01 -7.47 4.13
CA LEU A 50 -2.91 -7.86 3.24
C LEU A 50 -2.16 -9.12 3.74
N ARG A 51 -1.89 -9.22 5.05
CA ARG A 51 -1.22 -10.39 5.63
C ARG A 51 -2.05 -11.66 5.54
N ILE A 52 -3.37 -11.57 5.70
CA ILE A 52 -4.29 -12.69 5.48
C ILE A 52 -4.25 -13.09 4.00
N MET A 53 -4.35 -12.12 3.08
CA MET A 53 -4.32 -12.39 1.64
C MET A 53 -2.98 -12.97 1.19
N ALA A 54 -1.88 -12.57 1.82
CA ALA A 54 -0.55 -13.11 1.57
C ALA A 54 -0.32 -14.51 2.17
N GLY A 55 -1.27 -15.02 2.98
CA GLY A 55 -1.12 -16.30 3.69
C GLY A 55 -0.14 -16.26 4.87
N VAL A 56 0.32 -15.06 5.26
CA VAL A 56 1.22 -14.84 6.40
C VAL A 56 0.45 -14.95 7.72
N ASP A 57 -0.75 -14.36 7.78
CA ASP A 57 -1.63 -14.44 8.93
C ASP A 57 -2.71 -15.50 8.67
N LYS A 58 -2.68 -16.58 9.47
CA LYS A 58 -3.61 -17.72 9.36
C LYS A 58 -4.62 -17.77 10.52
N GLU A 59 -4.50 -16.85 11.48
CA GLU A 59 -5.35 -16.81 12.66
C GLU A 59 -6.56 -15.89 12.42
N PHE A 60 -7.53 -16.35 11.66
CA PHE A 60 -8.79 -15.64 11.38
C PHE A 60 -9.95 -16.63 11.25
N GLU A 61 -11.16 -16.14 11.35
CA GLU A 61 -12.39 -16.89 11.09
C GLU A 61 -12.85 -16.65 9.65
N GLY A 62 -13.50 -17.63 9.04
CA GLY A 62 -13.95 -17.56 7.64
C GLY A 62 -12.95 -18.21 6.68
N GLU A 63 -13.06 -17.87 5.41
CA GLU A 63 -12.25 -18.44 4.34
C GLU A 63 -11.58 -17.33 3.55
N ALA A 64 -10.30 -17.50 3.23
CA ALA A 64 -9.52 -16.61 2.39
C ALA A 64 -8.68 -17.46 1.45
N VAL A 65 -9.11 -17.57 0.20
CA VAL A 65 -8.61 -18.57 -0.75
C VAL A 65 -8.15 -17.91 -2.04
N PRO A 66 -6.88 -18.05 -2.43
CA PRO A 66 -6.40 -17.69 -3.75
C PRO A 66 -6.91 -18.69 -4.80
N MET A 67 -6.99 -18.27 -6.05
CA MET A 67 -7.17 -19.17 -7.19
C MET A 67 -5.99 -20.15 -7.26
N GLY A 68 -6.26 -21.42 -7.57
CA GLY A 68 -5.21 -22.44 -7.64
C GLY A 68 -4.11 -22.07 -8.64
N GLY A 69 -2.84 -22.23 -8.22
CA GLY A 69 -1.67 -22.03 -9.06
C GLY A 69 -1.20 -20.60 -9.25
N ILE A 70 -1.83 -19.58 -8.62
CA ILE A 70 -1.35 -18.20 -8.72
C ILE A 70 -0.18 -17.93 -7.78
N LYS A 71 0.72 -17.08 -8.24
CA LYS A 71 1.85 -16.56 -7.47
C LYS A 71 1.46 -15.21 -6.85
N ILE A 72 1.42 -15.16 -5.52
CA ILE A 72 1.15 -13.91 -4.76
C ILE A 72 2.48 -13.33 -4.31
N GLY A 73 2.71 -12.07 -4.65
CA GLY A 73 3.83 -11.28 -4.16
C GLY A 73 3.37 -10.31 -3.08
N TYR A 74 4.08 -10.24 -1.96
CA TYR A 74 3.74 -9.38 -0.83
C TYR A 74 4.92 -8.51 -0.41
N LEU A 75 4.70 -7.19 -0.38
CA LEU A 75 5.61 -6.22 0.20
C LEU A 75 5.08 -5.78 1.56
N PRO A 76 5.63 -6.26 2.68
CA PRO A 76 5.28 -5.77 4.00
C PRO A 76 5.84 -4.36 4.26
N GLN A 77 5.37 -3.71 5.32
CA GLN A 77 5.87 -2.40 5.75
C GLN A 77 7.36 -2.45 6.10
N GLU A 78 7.82 -3.54 6.72
CA GLU A 78 9.22 -3.82 7.01
C GLU A 78 9.59 -5.16 6.36
N PRO A 79 10.26 -5.13 5.19
CA PRO A 79 10.66 -6.35 4.51
C PRO A 79 11.86 -7.02 5.18
N GLU A 80 11.77 -8.33 5.31
CA GLU A 80 12.89 -9.17 5.75
C GLU A 80 13.75 -9.56 4.54
N LEU A 81 15.00 -9.11 4.54
CA LEU A 81 16.01 -9.44 3.53
C LEU A 81 17.20 -10.08 4.20
N ASP A 82 17.95 -10.88 3.46
CA ASP A 82 19.17 -11.54 3.98
C ASP A 82 20.29 -10.51 4.14
N PRO A 83 20.76 -10.23 5.39
CA PRO A 83 21.75 -9.20 5.67
C PRO A 83 23.13 -9.50 5.08
N GLU A 84 23.45 -10.77 4.82
CA GLU A 84 24.76 -11.20 4.32
C GLU A 84 24.89 -11.06 2.80
N LYS A 85 23.77 -11.00 2.07
CA LYS A 85 23.76 -10.82 0.63
C LYS A 85 24.08 -9.39 0.22
N THR A 86 24.55 -9.26 -1.01
CA THR A 86 24.63 -7.97 -1.71
C THR A 86 23.28 -7.57 -2.28
N VAL A 87 23.13 -6.29 -2.66
CA VAL A 87 21.95 -5.76 -3.34
C VAL A 87 21.70 -6.57 -4.61
N ARG A 88 22.73 -6.83 -5.41
CA ARG A 88 22.63 -7.61 -6.67
C ARG A 88 22.07 -9.01 -6.40
N GLU A 89 22.69 -9.77 -5.50
CA GLU A 89 22.26 -11.13 -5.17
C GLU A 89 20.81 -11.18 -4.67
N GLU A 90 20.41 -10.20 -3.88
CA GLU A 90 19.05 -10.16 -3.34
C GLU A 90 18.03 -9.85 -4.43
N VAL A 91 18.30 -8.89 -5.32
CA VAL A 91 17.40 -8.51 -6.42
C VAL A 91 17.34 -9.62 -7.47
N GLU A 92 18.46 -10.20 -7.86
CA GLU A 92 18.53 -11.32 -8.81
C GLU A 92 17.77 -12.55 -8.29
N SER A 93 17.73 -12.77 -6.99
CA SER A 93 16.92 -13.84 -6.40
C SER A 93 15.41 -13.67 -6.68
N GLY A 94 14.94 -12.47 -7.01
CA GLY A 94 13.57 -12.21 -7.46
C GLY A 94 13.27 -12.72 -8.87
N LEU A 95 14.27 -12.77 -9.74
CA LEU A 95 14.15 -13.32 -11.10
C LEU A 95 13.93 -14.86 -11.10
N GLY A 96 14.17 -15.51 -9.95
CA GLY A 96 13.83 -16.91 -9.70
C GLY A 96 14.37 -17.87 -10.76
N GLU A 97 13.47 -18.60 -11.43
CA GLU A 97 13.83 -19.60 -12.43
C GLU A 97 14.54 -19.02 -13.65
N VAL A 98 14.25 -17.76 -14.01
CA VAL A 98 14.85 -17.12 -15.20
C VAL A 98 16.32 -16.83 -14.97
N ALA A 99 16.70 -16.29 -13.82
CA ALA A 99 18.11 -16.05 -13.49
C ALA A 99 18.89 -17.36 -13.31
N ALA A 100 18.28 -18.36 -12.66
CA ALA A 100 18.87 -19.68 -12.55
C ALA A 100 19.08 -20.33 -13.91
N ALA A 101 18.09 -20.19 -14.82
CA ALA A 101 18.19 -20.69 -16.19
C ALA A 101 19.27 -19.96 -16.99
N GLN A 102 19.39 -18.63 -16.86
CA GLN A 102 20.45 -17.86 -17.52
C GLN A 102 21.84 -18.31 -17.06
N LYS A 103 22.06 -18.38 -15.74
CA LYS A 103 23.32 -18.82 -15.19
C LYS A 103 23.68 -20.25 -15.63
N ARG A 104 22.70 -21.16 -15.59
CA ARG A 104 22.91 -22.55 -16.06
C ARG A 104 23.19 -22.62 -17.55
N LEU A 105 22.56 -21.74 -18.35
CA LEU A 105 22.80 -21.64 -19.78
C LEU A 105 24.26 -21.23 -20.10
N GLU A 106 24.82 -20.28 -19.34
CA GLU A 106 26.23 -19.88 -19.43
C GLU A 106 27.16 -21.07 -19.09
N GLU A 107 26.83 -21.83 -18.05
CA GLU A 107 27.58 -23.06 -17.71
C GLU A 107 27.49 -24.10 -18.81
N VAL A 108 26.31 -24.32 -19.40
CA VAL A 108 26.11 -25.20 -20.56
C VAL A 108 26.97 -24.77 -21.75
N TYR A 109 27.03 -23.45 -22.04
CA TYR A 109 27.92 -22.95 -23.09
C TYR A 109 29.40 -23.21 -22.79
N ALA A 110 29.81 -23.12 -21.53
CA ALA A 110 31.18 -23.44 -21.12
C ALA A 110 31.45 -24.97 -21.24
N GLU A 111 30.45 -25.81 -20.93
CA GLU A 111 30.54 -27.26 -21.05
C GLU A 111 30.67 -27.74 -22.52
N TYR A 112 30.14 -26.99 -23.51
CA TYR A 112 30.37 -27.28 -24.93
C TYR A 112 31.85 -27.21 -25.35
N ALA A 113 32.70 -26.53 -24.58
CA ALA A 113 34.13 -26.48 -24.84
C ALA A 113 34.86 -27.78 -24.45
N ASN A 114 34.20 -28.67 -23.71
CA ASN A 114 34.78 -29.97 -23.31
C ASN A 114 34.60 -31.02 -24.41
N PRO A 115 35.66 -31.58 -24.95
CA PRO A 115 35.59 -32.61 -26.03
C PRO A 115 34.85 -33.90 -25.63
N ASP A 116 34.78 -34.20 -24.34
CA ASP A 116 34.16 -35.41 -23.78
C ASP A 116 32.70 -35.17 -23.34
N ALA A 117 32.12 -34.00 -23.63
CA ALA A 117 30.76 -33.67 -23.26
C ALA A 117 29.72 -34.42 -24.11
N ASP A 118 28.59 -34.73 -23.48
CA ASP A 118 27.39 -35.24 -24.16
C ASP A 118 26.64 -34.11 -24.86
N PHE A 119 26.96 -33.87 -26.12
CA PHE A 119 26.40 -32.78 -26.91
C PHE A 119 24.88 -32.87 -27.09
N ASP A 120 24.31 -34.08 -27.13
CA ASP A 120 22.86 -34.26 -27.29
C ASP A 120 22.12 -33.89 -26.01
N ALA A 121 22.63 -34.28 -24.85
CA ALA A 121 22.09 -33.89 -23.54
C ALA A 121 22.19 -32.38 -23.29
N LEU A 122 23.34 -31.77 -23.65
CA LEU A 122 23.52 -30.31 -23.53
C LEU A 122 22.58 -29.53 -24.45
N ALA A 123 22.31 -30.00 -25.66
CA ALA A 123 21.39 -29.34 -26.59
C ALA A 123 19.93 -29.41 -26.09
N GLU A 124 19.52 -30.55 -25.50
CA GLU A 124 18.18 -30.67 -24.87
C GLU A 124 18.04 -29.73 -23.65
N GLU A 125 19.08 -29.69 -22.80
CA GLU A 125 19.10 -28.78 -21.64
C GLU A 125 19.09 -27.33 -22.10
N GLN A 126 19.90 -26.94 -23.08
CA GLN A 126 19.88 -25.59 -23.67
C GLN A 126 18.49 -25.18 -24.14
N GLY A 127 17.83 -26.04 -24.94
CA GLY A 127 16.49 -25.75 -25.46
C GLY A 127 15.46 -25.55 -24.35
N ARG A 128 15.57 -26.30 -23.24
CA ARG A 128 14.70 -26.14 -22.07
C ARG A 128 14.97 -24.82 -21.34
N LEU A 129 16.24 -24.46 -21.11
CA LEU A 129 16.64 -23.23 -20.46
C LEU A 129 16.26 -22.00 -21.28
N GLU A 130 16.48 -22.04 -22.62
CA GLU A 130 16.05 -20.96 -23.51
C GLU A 130 14.53 -20.75 -23.51
N ALA A 131 13.74 -21.83 -23.41
CA ALA A 131 12.28 -21.74 -23.28
C ALA A 131 11.84 -21.07 -21.96
N ILE A 132 12.52 -21.38 -20.84
CA ILE A 132 12.27 -20.73 -19.55
C ILE A 132 12.61 -19.23 -19.63
N ILE A 133 13.75 -18.88 -20.21
CA ILE A 133 14.19 -17.49 -20.37
C ILE A 133 13.22 -16.72 -21.28
N ALA A 134 12.80 -17.29 -22.39
CA ALA A 134 11.85 -16.69 -23.32
C ALA A 134 10.47 -16.47 -22.68
N ALA A 135 9.99 -17.42 -21.89
CA ALA A 135 8.73 -17.29 -21.15
C ALA A 135 8.77 -16.21 -20.06
N GLY A 136 9.95 -16.00 -19.44
CA GLY A 136 10.16 -14.99 -18.41
C GLY A 136 10.43 -13.57 -18.94
N SER A 137 10.82 -13.42 -20.20
CA SER A 137 11.14 -12.12 -20.82
C SER A 137 9.91 -11.56 -21.54
N SER A 138 9.25 -10.59 -20.97
CA SER A 138 8.05 -9.93 -21.56
C SER A 138 8.40 -8.79 -22.53
N THR A 139 9.63 -8.29 -22.48
CA THR A 139 10.17 -7.24 -23.36
C THR A 139 11.48 -7.72 -23.97
N GLY A 140 11.70 -7.46 -25.24
CA GLY A 140 12.83 -7.97 -26.04
C GLY A 140 14.25 -7.57 -25.60
N GLY A 141 14.43 -7.12 -24.34
CA GLY A 141 15.71 -6.68 -23.75
C GLY A 141 16.36 -7.66 -22.78
N GLY A 142 15.73 -8.77 -22.47
CA GLY A 142 16.25 -9.72 -21.47
C GLY A 142 16.02 -9.31 -20.01
N ALA A 143 16.16 -10.28 -19.09
CA ALA A 143 15.91 -10.08 -17.66
C ALA A 143 16.88 -9.07 -17.02
N GLU A 144 18.12 -8.98 -17.48
CA GLU A 144 19.12 -8.06 -16.98
C GLU A 144 18.77 -6.59 -17.29
N HIS A 145 18.25 -6.34 -18.49
CA HIS A 145 17.81 -4.99 -18.88
C HIS A 145 16.58 -4.52 -18.05
N GLU A 146 15.60 -5.42 -17.80
CA GLU A 146 14.46 -5.11 -16.92
C GLU A 146 14.94 -4.82 -15.49
N LEU A 147 15.93 -5.55 -15.01
CA LEU A 147 16.55 -5.37 -13.70
C LEU A 147 17.24 -4.00 -13.61
N GLU A 148 18.04 -3.61 -14.61
CA GLU A 148 18.72 -2.32 -14.64
C GLU A 148 17.72 -1.16 -14.65
N ILE A 149 16.68 -1.23 -15.50
CA ILE A 149 15.63 -0.20 -15.56
C ILE A 149 14.92 -0.05 -14.20
N ALA A 150 14.52 -1.15 -13.58
CA ALA A 150 13.83 -1.12 -12.30
C ALA A 150 14.73 -0.61 -11.17
N ALA A 151 16.00 -1.01 -11.18
CA ALA A 151 16.99 -0.59 -10.21
C ALA A 151 17.31 0.92 -10.30
N ASP A 152 17.47 1.44 -11.50
CA ASP A 152 17.72 2.86 -11.75
C ASP A 152 16.49 3.70 -11.35
N ALA A 153 15.29 3.29 -11.79
CA ALA A 153 14.04 3.97 -11.48
C ALA A 153 13.74 4.02 -9.98
N LEU A 154 14.04 2.95 -9.24
CA LEU A 154 13.89 2.88 -7.78
C LEU A 154 15.12 3.43 -7.04
N ARG A 155 16.14 3.88 -7.77
CA ARG A 155 17.40 4.42 -7.20
C ARG A 155 17.97 3.49 -6.14
N LEU A 156 18.23 2.23 -6.53
CA LEU A 156 18.81 1.26 -5.63
C LEU A 156 20.19 1.72 -5.17
N PRO A 157 20.67 1.26 -3.99
CA PRO A 157 22.05 1.42 -3.57
C PRO A 157 23.01 0.69 -4.52
N ASP A 158 24.32 0.92 -4.29
CA ASP A 158 25.38 0.21 -5.01
C ASP A 158 25.15 -1.30 -4.99
N TRP A 159 25.35 -1.95 -6.14
CA TRP A 159 25.12 -3.38 -6.34
C TRP A 159 25.92 -4.27 -5.39
N ASP A 160 27.13 -3.85 -5.03
CA ASP A 160 28.04 -4.58 -4.14
C ASP A 160 27.81 -4.26 -2.66
N ALA A 161 26.91 -3.32 -2.35
CA ALA A 161 26.57 -2.97 -0.97
C ALA A 161 25.86 -4.15 -0.29
N LYS A 162 26.30 -4.48 0.95
CA LYS A 162 25.64 -5.50 1.77
C LYS A 162 24.32 -4.99 2.32
N ILE A 163 23.28 -5.82 2.23
CA ILE A 163 21.93 -5.54 2.75
C ILE A 163 21.96 -5.15 4.24
N GLY A 164 22.82 -5.80 5.03
CA GLY A 164 22.96 -5.52 6.46
C GLY A 164 23.26 -4.05 6.77
N ASN A 165 24.00 -3.37 5.90
CA ASN A 165 24.47 -2.00 6.08
C ASN A 165 23.49 -0.94 5.55
N LEU A 166 22.42 -1.35 4.87
CA LEU A 166 21.46 -0.45 4.26
C LEU A 166 20.50 0.15 5.30
N SER A 167 20.07 1.38 5.03
CA SER A 167 18.96 2.01 5.77
C SER A 167 17.64 1.28 5.51
N GLY A 168 16.65 1.44 6.40
CA GLY A 168 15.32 0.84 6.21
C GLY A 168 14.66 1.21 4.89
N GLY A 169 14.82 2.47 4.44
CA GLY A 169 14.30 2.93 3.14
C GLY A 169 14.99 2.27 1.95
N GLU A 170 16.31 2.06 2.01
CA GLU A 170 17.04 1.34 0.97
C GLU A 170 16.66 -0.13 0.90
N LYS A 171 16.58 -0.81 2.05
CA LYS A 171 16.08 -2.20 2.12
C LYS A 171 14.71 -2.35 1.49
N ARG A 172 13.83 -1.37 1.74
CA ARG A 172 12.49 -1.37 1.17
C ARG A 172 12.48 -1.23 -0.34
N ARG A 173 13.32 -0.36 -0.91
CA ARG A 173 13.47 -0.21 -2.36
C ARG A 173 14.02 -1.49 -3.01
N VAL A 174 15.00 -2.13 -2.38
CA VAL A 174 15.54 -3.44 -2.82
C VAL A 174 14.45 -4.50 -2.81
N ALA A 175 13.67 -4.60 -1.72
CA ALA A 175 12.58 -5.56 -1.61
C ALA A 175 11.47 -5.33 -2.65
N LEU A 176 11.12 -4.06 -2.91
CA LEU A 176 10.16 -3.68 -3.94
C LEU A 176 10.68 -4.10 -5.33
N CYS A 177 11.91 -3.76 -5.67
CA CYS A 177 12.54 -4.15 -6.94
C CYS A 177 12.51 -5.67 -7.14
N LYS A 178 13.00 -6.42 -6.17
CA LYS A 178 12.95 -7.89 -6.15
C LYS A 178 11.54 -8.43 -6.40
N LEU A 179 10.55 -7.86 -5.71
CA LEU A 179 9.16 -8.27 -5.82
C LEU A 179 8.60 -8.02 -7.22
N LEU A 180 8.83 -6.85 -7.80
CA LEU A 180 8.34 -6.49 -9.13
C LEU A 180 8.95 -7.38 -10.22
N LEU A 181 10.24 -7.68 -10.12
CA LEU A 181 10.96 -8.57 -11.03
C LEU A 181 10.51 -10.04 -10.93
N SER A 182 9.94 -10.43 -9.79
CA SER A 182 9.41 -11.79 -9.62
C SER A 182 8.13 -12.09 -10.41
N LYS A 183 7.54 -11.06 -11.06
CA LYS A 183 6.35 -11.13 -11.94
C LYS A 183 5.22 -11.99 -11.35
N PRO A 184 4.71 -11.69 -10.14
CA PRO A 184 3.62 -12.45 -9.56
C PRO A 184 2.29 -12.18 -10.30
N ASP A 185 1.30 -13.08 -10.15
CA ASP A 185 -0.05 -12.87 -10.69
C ASP A 185 -0.87 -11.87 -9.86
N MET A 186 -0.51 -11.73 -8.58
CA MET A 186 -1.14 -10.79 -7.65
C MET A 186 -0.10 -10.10 -6.79
N LEU A 187 -0.13 -8.76 -6.76
CA LEU A 187 0.73 -7.91 -5.92
C LEU A 187 -0.06 -7.37 -4.72
N LEU A 188 0.49 -7.56 -3.54
CA LEU A 188 0.00 -7.01 -2.28
C LEU A 188 1.06 -6.04 -1.74
N LEU A 189 0.76 -4.75 -1.72
CA LEU A 189 1.73 -3.70 -1.41
C LEU A 189 1.28 -2.91 -0.17
N ASP A 190 2.08 -2.95 0.90
CA ASP A 190 1.82 -2.19 2.13
C ASP A 190 2.70 -0.94 2.16
N GLU A 191 2.10 0.24 1.91
CA GLU A 191 2.75 1.56 1.82
C GLU A 191 3.92 1.63 0.80
N PRO A 192 3.73 1.23 -0.47
CA PRO A 192 4.84 1.10 -1.43
C PRO A 192 5.51 2.43 -1.77
N THR A 193 4.82 3.57 -1.59
CA THR A 193 5.33 4.92 -1.89
C THR A 193 6.23 5.49 -0.80
N ASN A 194 6.23 4.89 0.41
CA ASN A 194 7.08 5.36 1.51
C ASN A 194 8.57 5.21 1.16
N HIS A 195 9.34 6.24 1.46
CA HIS A 195 10.77 6.34 1.17
C HIS A 195 11.15 6.41 -0.32
N LEU A 196 10.19 6.54 -1.23
CA LEU A 196 10.42 6.87 -2.62
C LEU A 196 10.45 8.38 -2.83
N ASP A 197 11.19 8.85 -3.81
CA ASP A 197 11.08 10.21 -4.30
C ASP A 197 10.00 10.31 -5.40
N ALA A 198 9.68 11.52 -5.84
CA ALA A 198 8.57 11.75 -6.76
C ALA A 198 8.74 11.00 -8.09
N GLU A 199 9.97 10.93 -8.62
CA GLU A 199 10.26 10.25 -9.89
C GLU A 199 10.08 8.73 -9.75
N SER A 200 10.55 8.14 -8.64
CA SER A 200 10.36 6.71 -8.35
C SER A 200 8.87 6.37 -8.12
N VAL A 201 8.10 7.28 -7.50
CA VAL A 201 6.65 7.10 -7.34
C VAL A 201 5.95 7.12 -8.69
N GLU A 202 6.26 8.09 -9.56
CA GLU A 202 5.69 8.19 -10.91
C GLU A 202 6.00 6.94 -11.75
N TRP A 203 7.24 6.45 -11.69
CA TRP A 203 7.61 5.22 -12.38
C TRP A 203 6.81 4.03 -11.85
N LEU A 204 6.66 3.91 -10.51
CA LEU A 204 5.88 2.83 -9.90
C LEU A 204 4.41 2.88 -10.31
N GLU A 205 3.79 4.06 -10.36
CA GLU A 205 2.43 4.25 -10.86
C GLU A 205 2.28 3.71 -12.28
N GLN A 206 3.17 4.13 -13.18
CA GLN A 206 3.17 3.68 -14.58
C GLN A 206 3.40 2.17 -14.71
N PHE A 207 4.28 1.61 -13.88
CA PHE A 207 4.52 0.17 -13.85
C PHE A 207 3.25 -0.58 -13.42
N LEU A 208 2.60 -0.17 -12.34
CA LEU A 208 1.41 -0.84 -11.80
C LEU A 208 0.20 -0.74 -12.74
N VAL A 209 0.04 0.37 -13.45
CA VAL A 209 -1.01 0.53 -14.48
C VAL A 209 -0.83 -0.49 -15.61
N ARG A 210 0.42 -0.74 -16.03
CA ARG A 210 0.74 -1.69 -17.11
C ARG A 210 0.84 -3.14 -16.62
N PHE A 211 0.96 -3.35 -15.33
CA PHE A 211 1.10 -4.68 -14.75
C PHE A 211 -0.16 -5.53 -15.04
N PRO A 212 -0.02 -6.72 -15.68
CA PRO A 212 -1.17 -7.52 -16.10
C PRO A 212 -1.92 -8.17 -14.94
N GLY A 213 -1.24 -8.39 -13.81
CA GLY A 213 -1.81 -9.01 -12.61
C GLY A 213 -2.68 -8.08 -11.78
N THR A 214 -3.31 -8.66 -10.77
CA THR A 214 -4.12 -7.92 -9.79
C THR A 214 -3.21 -7.21 -8.78
N VAL A 215 -3.54 -5.97 -8.42
CA VAL A 215 -2.79 -5.19 -7.42
C VAL A 215 -3.72 -4.78 -6.29
N VAL A 216 -3.30 -5.00 -5.05
CA VAL A 216 -3.93 -4.42 -3.85
C VAL A 216 -2.87 -3.61 -3.12
N ALA A 217 -3.02 -2.30 -3.07
CA ALA A 217 -2.06 -1.39 -2.45
C ALA A 217 -2.70 -0.62 -1.28
N VAL A 218 -2.05 -0.66 -0.14
CA VAL A 218 -2.32 0.24 0.99
C VAL A 218 -1.39 1.42 0.86
N THR A 219 -1.91 2.63 0.77
CA THR A 219 -1.10 3.85 0.83
C THR A 219 -1.92 5.05 1.31
N HIS A 220 -1.24 6.04 1.86
CA HIS A 220 -1.80 7.35 2.21
C HIS A 220 -1.58 8.39 1.10
N ASP A 221 -0.90 8.03 0.03
CA ASP A 221 -0.68 8.89 -1.13
C ASP A 221 -1.93 8.94 -2.03
N ARG A 222 -2.62 10.08 -1.99
CA ARG A 222 -3.86 10.31 -2.74
C ARG A 222 -3.62 10.35 -4.24
N TYR A 223 -2.52 10.96 -4.67
CA TYR A 223 -2.17 11.07 -6.08
C TYR A 223 -1.86 9.71 -6.68
N PHE A 224 -1.09 8.90 -5.95
CA PHE A 224 -0.84 7.52 -6.33
C PHE A 224 -2.14 6.73 -6.53
N LEU A 225 -3.10 6.86 -5.61
CA LEU A 225 -4.40 6.17 -5.74
C LEU A 225 -5.27 6.73 -6.87
N ASP A 226 -5.17 8.03 -7.18
CA ASP A 226 -5.88 8.59 -8.32
C ASP A 226 -5.35 8.08 -9.66
N ASN A 227 -4.03 7.86 -9.75
CA ASN A 227 -3.37 7.45 -10.99
C ASN A 227 -3.37 5.93 -11.19
N ALA A 228 -3.20 5.15 -10.12
CA ALA A 228 -2.97 3.71 -10.21
C ALA A 228 -4.21 2.85 -9.85
N ALA A 229 -5.20 3.37 -9.10
CA ALA A 229 -6.34 2.57 -8.65
C ALA A 229 -7.57 2.74 -9.54
N GLU A 230 -8.22 1.62 -9.86
CA GLU A 230 -9.53 1.54 -10.54
C GLU A 230 -10.67 1.23 -9.56
N TRP A 231 -10.33 0.72 -8.40
CA TRP A 231 -11.23 0.39 -7.31
C TRP A 231 -10.64 0.84 -5.98
N ILE A 232 -11.50 1.29 -5.11
CA ILE A 232 -11.15 1.57 -3.71
C ILE A 232 -11.88 0.57 -2.81
N LEU A 233 -11.15 -0.10 -1.96
CA LEU A 233 -11.69 -0.91 -0.87
C LEU A 233 -11.51 -0.13 0.43
N GLU A 234 -12.61 0.36 0.97
CA GLU A 234 -12.59 1.09 2.24
C GLU A 234 -12.82 0.12 3.41
N LEU A 235 -11.91 0.12 4.39
CA LEU A 235 -12.13 -0.55 5.67
C LEU A 235 -12.73 0.44 6.66
N ASP A 236 -14.01 0.26 6.93
CA ASP A 236 -14.75 1.08 7.88
C ASP A 236 -15.39 0.19 8.97
N ARG A 237 -15.03 0.42 10.24
CA ARG A 237 -15.55 -0.32 11.41
C ARG A 237 -15.43 -1.84 11.27
N GLY A 238 -14.36 -2.32 10.68
CA GLY A 238 -14.08 -3.72 10.44
C GLY A 238 -14.74 -4.30 9.19
N HIS A 239 -15.59 -3.55 8.48
CA HIS A 239 -16.22 -3.99 7.23
C HIS A 239 -15.46 -3.50 6.02
N GLY A 240 -15.42 -4.32 4.96
CA GLY A 240 -14.86 -3.95 3.67
C GLY A 240 -15.93 -3.45 2.72
N ILE A 241 -15.81 -2.20 2.25
CA ILE A 241 -16.76 -1.55 1.36
C ILE A 241 -16.06 -1.27 0.03
N PRO A 242 -16.41 -1.98 -1.05
CA PRO A 242 -15.83 -1.73 -2.36
C PRO A 242 -16.51 -0.54 -3.06
N TRP A 243 -15.69 0.31 -3.67
CA TRP A 243 -16.10 1.46 -4.45
C TRP A 243 -15.46 1.38 -5.84
N LYS A 244 -16.22 1.62 -6.88
CA LYS A 244 -15.68 1.70 -8.24
C LYS A 244 -15.15 3.10 -8.52
N GLY A 245 -13.93 3.18 -9.05
CA GLY A 245 -13.23 4.41 -9.37
C GLY A 245 -11.99 4.63 -8.54
N ASN A 246 -11.30 5.74 -8.80
CA ASN A 246 -10.10 6.18 -8.11
C ASN A 246 -10.40 6.92 -6.78
N TYR A 247 -9.37 7.49 -6.16
CA TYR A 247 -9.51 8.18 -4.87
C TYR A 247 -10.50 9.36 -4.92
N SER A 248 -10.42 10.22 -5.95
CA SER A 248 -11.30 11.38 -6.11
C SER A 248 -12.76 10.94 -6.27
N SER A 249 -13.02 9.93 -7.08
CA SER A 249 -14.33 9.31 -7.26
C SER A 249 -14.90 8.72 -5.97
N TRP A 250 -14.05 8.05 -5.19
CA TRP A 250 -14.42 7.52 -3.89
C TRP A 250 -14.81 8.63 -2.90
N LEU A 251 -14.06 9.73 -2.88
CA LEU A 251 -14.33 10.86 -1.98
C LEU A 251 -15.71 11.45 -2.23
N GLU A 252 -16.06 11.72 -3.50
CA GLU A 252 -17.38 12.23 -3.88
C GLU A 252 -18.52 11.26 -3.51
N GLN A 253 -18.34 9.97 -3.77
CA GLN A 253 -19.34 8.95 -3.45
C GLN A 253 -19.52 8.82 -1.94
N LYS A 254 -18.42 8.91 -1.17
CA LYS A 254 -18.43 8.88 0.29
C LYS A 254 -19.16 10.08 0.88
N GLU A 255 -18.90 11.30 0.39
CA GLU A 255 -19.61 12.51 0.83
C GLU A 255 -21.12 12.37 0.65
N LYS A 256 -21.56 11.94 -0.53
CA LYS A 256 -22.99 11.70 -0.82
C LYS A 256 -23.60 10.65 0.12
N ARG A 257 -22.87 9.57 0.40
CA ARG A 257 -23.30 8.53 1.35
C ARG A 257 -23.48 9.11 2.74
N LEU A 258 -22.49 9.87 3.24
CA LEU A 258 -22.53 10.49 4.56
C LEU A 258 -23.69 11.47 4.71
N GLU A 259 -23.96 12.30 3.70
CA GLU A 259 -25.12 13.18 3.68
C GLU A 259 -26.45 12.40 3.77
N ASN A 260 -26.54 11.29 3.05
CA ASN A 260 -27.74 10.44 3.07
C ASN A 260 -27.91 9.74 4.43
N GLU A 261 -26.82 9.23 5.00
CA GLU A 261 -26.80 8.65 6.36
C GLU A 261 -27.22 9.68 7.41
N ALA A 262 -26.70 10.91 7.32
CA ALA A 262 -27.07 12.00 8.25
C ALA A 262 -28.55 12.41 8.12
N LYS A 263 -29.08 12.48 6.89
CA LYS A 263 -30.50 12.76 6.63
C LYS A 263 -31.40 11.63 7.18
N SER A 264 -31.01 10.37 6.96
CA SER A 264 -31.73 9.20 7.48
C SER A 264 -31.72 9.16 9.01
N GLU A 265 -30.59 9.45 9.64
CA GLU A 265 -30.46 9.48 11.10
C GLU A 265 -31.29 10.63 11.70
N ALA A 266 -31.27 11.82 11.11
CA ALA A 266 -32.10 12.92 11.53
C ALA A 266 -33.60 12.59 11.46
N ALA A 267 -34.03 11.90 10.39
CA ALA A 267 -35.41 11.43 10.23
C ALA A 267 -35.75 10.36 11.31
N ARG A 268 -34.82 9.42 11.58
CA ARG A 268 -34.98 8.39 12.62
C ARG A 268 -35.14 9.02 14.00
N VAL A 269 -34.26 9.96 14.35
CA VAL A 269 -34.30 10.68 15.66
C VAL A 269 -35.61 11.47 15.78
N LYS A 270 -36.07 12.11 14.71
CA LYS A 270 -37.35 12.82 14.67
C LYS A 270 -38.54 11.86 14.91
N ALA A 271 -38.55 10.73 14.20
CA ALA A 271 -39.58 9.68 14.38
C ALA A 271 -39.56 9.13 15.81
N MET A 272 -38.38 8.83 16.35
CA MET A 272 -38.22 8.34 17.73
C MET A 272 -38.74 9.34 18.77
N LYS A 273 -38.49 10.64 18.59
CA LYS A 273 -39.05 11.71 19.47
C LYS A 273 -40.57 11.72 19.41
N GLN A 274 -41.15 11.62 18.21
CA GLN A 274 -42.61 11.61 18.07
C GLN A 274 -43.25 10.37 18.73
N GLU A 275 -42.64 9.18 18.57
CA GLU A 275 -43.10 7.95 19.22
C GLU A 275 -42.93 8.05 20.77
N LEU A 276 -41.84 8.63 21.24
CA LEU A 276 -41.64 8.87 22.68
C LEU A 276 -42.70 9.81 23.29
N GLU A 277 -43.03 10.91 22.60
CA GLU A 277 -44.11 11.81 23.03
C GLU A 277 -45.45 11.08 23.05
N TRP A 278 -45.73 10.29 22.03
CA TRP A 278 -46.97 9.47 21.99
C TRP A 278 -47.02 8.46 23.14
N VAL A 279 -45.92 7.76 23.44
CA VAL A 279 -45.83 6.82 24.56
C VAL A 279 -46.08 7.52 25.91
N ARG A 280 -45.61 8.77 26.08
CA ARG A 280 -45.79 9.58 27.28
C ARG A 280 -47.22 10.09 27.43
N GLN A 281 -47.89 10.46 26.35
CA GLN A 281 -49.24 11.02 26.37
C GLN A 281 -50.34 9.96 26.59
N ASN A 282 -50.15 8.72 26.17
CA ASN A 282 -51.18 7.69 26.17
C ASN A 282 -51.04 6.60 27.24
N ALA A 283 -50.85 7.01 28.52
CA ALA A 283 -50.78 6.08 29.64
C ALA A 283 -52.11 5.32 29.95
N LYS A 284 -53.24 5.75 29.40
CA LYS A 284 -54.58 5.21 29.69
C LYS A 284 -55.24 4.35 28.60
N GLY A 285 -54.63 4.20 27.43
CA GLY A 285 -55.24 3.47 26.28
C GLY A 285 -54.45 2.28 25.77
N ARG A 286 -54.02 1.36 26.64
CA ARG A 286 -53.27 0.16 26.24
C ARG A 286 -54.16 -0.95 25.70
N GLN A 287 -54.49 -0.92 24.42
CA GLN A 287 -55.02 -2.10 23.71
C GLN A 287 -54.21 -2.43 22.48
N ALA A 288 -54.30 -3.65 21.98
CA ALA A 288 -53.46 -4.40 21.04
C ALA A 288 -52.68 -3.64 19.92
N LYS A 289 -53.13 -2.44 19.48
CA LYS A 289 -52.43 -1.60 18.53
C LYS A 289 -51.14 -0.96 19.07
N SER A 290 -50.91 -0.97 20.39
CA SER A 290 -49.73 -0.40 21.03
C SER A 290 -48.51 -1.32 21.00
N LYS A 291 -48.68 -2.66 20.89
CA LYS A 291 -47.57 -3.62 20.89
C LYS A 291 -46.64 -3.43 19.67
N ALA A 292 -47.19 -3.24 18.49
CA ALA A 292 -46.42 -3.03 17.25
C ALA A 292 -45.61 -1.70 17.30
N ARG A 293 -46.18 -0.65 17.88
CA ARG A 293 -45.49 0.66 18.06
C ARG A 293 -44.41 0.60 19.13
N LEU A 294 -44.65 -0.08 20.24
CA LEU A 294 -43.63 -0.32 21.26
C LEU A 294 -42.46 -1.15 20.73
N ALA A 295 -42.75 -2.22 20.00
CA ALA A 295 -41.72 -3.04 19.36
C ALA A 295 -40.88 -2.21 18.36
N ARG A 296 -41.54 -1.35 17.57
CA ARG A 296 -40.87 -0.45 16.65
C ARG A 296 -40.00 0.63 17.35
N PHE A 297 -40.48 1.13 18.49
CA PHE A 297 -39.69 2.05 19.33
C PHE A 297 -38.47 1.33 19.96
N GLU A 298 -38.64 0.11 20.45
CA GLU A 298 -37.54 -0.71 20.99
C GLU A 298 -36.53 -1.04 19.89
N GLU A 299 -36.97 -1.39 18.70
CA GLU A 299 -36.11 -1.60 17.54
C GLU A 299 -35.32 -0.35 17.17
N MET A 300 -35.96 0.81 17.11
CA MET A 300 -35.31 2.09 16.84
C MET A 300 -34.38 2.55 17.98
N SER A 301 -34.70 2.20 19.23
CA SER A 301 -33.88 2.52 20.42
C SER A 301 -32.65 1.64 20.55
N ASN A 302 -32.75 0.37 20.14
CA ASN A 302 -31.65 -0.59 20.18
C ASN A 302 -30.66 -0.45 19.01
N TYR A 303 -30.99 0.39 18.03
CA TYR A 303 -30.08 0.69 16.94
C TYR A 303 -28.95 1.61 17.44
N GLU A 304 -27.76 1.04 17.60
CA GLU A 304 -26.55 1.80 17.93
C GLU A 304 -26.07 2.58 16.71
N TYR A 305 -26.37 3.88 16.67
CA TYR A 305 -25.75 4.81 15.75
C TYR A 305 -24.36 5.16 16.26
N GLN A 306 -23.35 4.56 15.67
CA GLN A 306 -21.96 4.92 15.93
C GLN A 306 -21.67 6.26 15.22
N LYS A 307 -21.73 7.35 15.96
CA LYS A 307 -21.35 8.66 15.42
C LYS A 307 -19.88 8.64 15.01
N ARG A 308 -19.61 8.90 13.74
CA ARG A 308 -18.24 9.06 13.25
C ARG A 308 -17.62 10.31 13.88
N ASN A 309 -16.49 10.15 14.55
CA ASN A 309 -15.54 11.24 14.74
C ASN A 309 -14.71 11.35 13.46
N GLU A 310 -15.21 12.07 12.47
CA GLU A 310 -14.68 12.04 11.10
C GLU A 310 -13.50 12.97 10.85
N THR A 311 -13.22 13.89 11.74
CA THR A 311 -12.10 14.81 11.62
C THR A 311 -11.37 14.89 12.95
N GLN A 312 -10.23 14.23 13.03
CA GLN A 312 -9.20 14.69 13.94
C GLN A 312 -8.58 15.94 13.32
N GLU A 313 -9.23 17.08 13.50
CA GLU A 313 -8.57 18.36 13.22
C GLU A 313 -7.42 18.50 14.23
N ILE A 314 -6.20 18.49 13.70
CA ILE A 314 -5.04 18.83 14.50
C ILE A 314 -5.06 20.35 14.67
N PHE A 315 -5.56 20.81 15.80
CA PHE A 315 -5.47 22.22 16.16
C PHE A 315 -4.12 22.49 16.82
N ILE A 316 -3.26 23.23 16.12
CA ILE A 316 -2.00 23.72 16.65
C ILE A 316 -2.24 25.17 17.11
N PRO A 317 -2.34 25.43 18.43
CA PRO A 317 -2.55 26.79 18.90
C PRO A 317 -1.29 27.62 18.61
N VAL A 318 -1.48 28.79 18.02
CA VAL A 318 -0.41 29.78 17.84
C VAL A 318 -0.28 30.55 19.11
N ALA A 319 0.80 30.35 19.88
CA ALA A 319 0.98 30.98 21.19
C ALA A 319 1.34 32.47 21.09
N GLU A 320 2.24 32.85 20.16
CA GLU A 320 2.64 34.24 19.95
C GLU A 320 2.88 34.51 18.46
N ARG A 321 2.70 35.74 18.03
CA ARG A 321 2.98 36.15 16.65
C ARG A 321 4.48 36.22 16.46
N LEU A 322 5.02 35.39 15.60
CA LEU A 322 6.40 35.44 15.16
C LEU A 322 6.66 36.74 14.40
N GLY A 323 7.92 37.22 14.43
CA GLY A 323 8.34 38.40 13.66
C GLY A 323 8.12 38.23 12.14
N ASN A 324 8.47 39.25 11.36
CA ASN A 324 8.28 39.20 9.90
C ASN A 324 9.23 38.23 9.20
N GLU A 325 10.39 37.93 9.77
CA GLU A 325 11.37 36.96 9.31
C GLU A 325 11.52 35.87 10.36
N VAL A 326 11.14 34.63 10.01
CA VAL A 326 11.11 33.51 10.96
C VAL A 326 12.40 32.70 10.89
N ILE A 327 12.86 32.40 9.69
CA ILE A 327 14.11 31.68 9.45
C ILE A 327 14.85 32.36 8.30
N GLU A 328 16.15 32.60 8.45
CA GLU A 328 17.04 33.08 7.43
C GLU A 328 18.24 32.16 7.31
N PHE A 329 18.48 31.67 6.11
CA PHE A 329 19.69 30.95 5.74
C PHE A 329 20.60 31.90 4.97
N VAL A 330 21.85 32.02 5.38
CA VAL A 330 22.84 32.91 4.77
C VAL A 330 24.10 32.12 4.48
N ASN A 331 24.43 31.94 3.19
CA ASN A 331 25.62 31.25 2.70
C ASN A 331 25.88 29.91 3.39
N VAL A 332 24.81 29.10 3.56
CA VAL A 332 24.86 27.83 4.28
C VAL A 332 25.40 26.74 3.37
N SER A 333 26.48 26.12 3.79
CA SER A 333 27.07 24.96 3.11
C SER A 333 27.21 23.77 4.05
N LYS A 334 26.95 22.56 3.56
CA LYS A 334 27.05 21.32 4.33
C LYS A 334 27.55 20.18 3.46
N SER A 335 28.59 19.51 3.94
CA SER A 335 29.13 18.31 3.32
C SER A 335 29.24 17.17 4.34
N PHE A 336 29.28 15.94 3.87
CA PHE A 336 29.60 14.74 4.64
C PHE A 336 30.72 13.99 3.90
N GLY A 337 31.93 14.00 4.49
CA GLY A 337 33.13 13.56 3.78
C GLY A 337 33.32 14.35 2.49
N ASP A 338 33.51 13.66 1.38
CA ASP A 338 33.73 14.27 0.07
C ASP A 338 32.42 14.68 -0.66
N LYS A 339 31.27 14.32 -0.10
CA LYS A 339 29.96 14.62 -0.71
C LYS A 339 29.42 15.95 -0.18
N VAL A 340 29.39 16.96 -1.07
CA VAL A 340 28.70 18.24 -0.81
C VAL A 340 27.21 18.04 -1.01
N LEU A 341 26.39 18.33 0.02
CA LEU A 341 24.93 18.24 -0.05
C LEU A 341 24.26 19.60 -0.26
N ILE A 342 24.82 20.64 0.33
CA ILE A 342 24.30 22.01 0.26
C ILE A 342 25.52 22.90 0.03
N ASP A 343 25.45 23.77 -0.96
CA ASP A 343 26.51 24.71 -1.32
C ASP A 343 25.93 26.12 -1.47
N ASP A 344 26.44 27.02 -0.65
CA ASP A 344 26.14 28.48 -0.65
C ASP A 344 24.61 28.78 -0.70
N LEU A 345 23.79 28.07 0.09
CA LEU A 345 22.34 28.23 0.11
C LEU A 345 21.94 29.45 0.95
N SER A 346 21.24 30.39 0.32
CA SER A 346 20.71 31.58 0.99
C SER A 346 19.25 31.79 0.63
N PHE A 347 18.36 31.81 1.63
CA PHE A 347 16.95 32.17 1.46
C PHE A 347 16.31 32.53 2.80
N LYS A 348 15.13 33.19 2.74
CA LYS A 348 14.37 33.63 3.91
C LYS A 348 13.00 32.99 3.90
N VAL A 349 12.53 32.62 5.09
CA VAL A 349 11.16 32.15 5.34
C VAL A 349 10.41 33.21 6.12
N PRO A 350 9.46 33.92 5.50
CA PRO A 350 8.64 34.91 6.20
C PRO A 350 7.59 34.25 7.11
N ALA A 351 7.04 35.01 8.04
CA ALA A 351 6.00 34.56 8.92
C ALA A 351 4.75 34.10 8.15
N GLY A 352 4.22 32.92 8.50
CA GLY A 352 3.05 32.32 7.85
C GLY A 352 3.32 31.67 6.50
N ALA A 353 4.56 31.62 6.03
CA ALA A 353 4.91 30.90 4.80
C ALA A 353 4.87 29.38 5.01
N ILE A 354 4.37 28.68 3.99
CA ILE A 354 4.46 27.24 3.88
C ILE A 354 5.54 26.95 2.83
N VAL A 355 6.61 26.27 3.24
CA VAL A 355 7.75 25.96 2.36
C VAL A 355 7.80 24.46 2.10
N GLY A 356 7.69 24.05 0.84
CA GLY A 356 7.89 22.68 0.39
C GLY A 356 9.35 22.46 -0.03
N ILE A 357 9.99 21.42 0.52
CA ILE A 357 11.35 21.01 0.13
C ILE A 357 11.25 19.77 -0.74
N ILE A 358 11.55 19.90 -2.01
CA ILE A 358 11.45 18.84 -3.01
C ILE A 358 12.85 18.49 -3.53
N GLY A 359 13.06 17.25 -3.89
CA GLY A 359 14.30 16.76 -4.48
C GLY A 359 14.49 15.27 -4.32
N PRO A 360 15.47 14.68 -5.02
CA PRO A 360 15.74 13.24 -4.97
C PRO A 360 16.17 12.76 -3.59
N ASN A 361 16.11 11.45 -3.38
CA ASN A 361 16.62 10.84 -2.16
C ASN A 361 18.13 11.05 -2.04
N GLY A 362 18.59 11.39 -0.82
CA GLY A 362 20.00 11.73 -0.60
C GLY A 362 20.43 13.16 -0.98
N ALA A 363 19.52 14.01 -1.47
CA ALA A 363 19.81 15.40 -1.83
C ALA A 363 20.01 16.37 -0.64
N GLY A 364 19.87 15.88 0.61
CA GLY A 364 20.07 16.73 1.79
C GLY A 364 18.81 17.38 2.37
N LYS A 365 17.59 17.00 1.93
CA LYS A 365 16.32 17.55 2.44
C LYS A 365 16.21 17.50 3.97
N SER A 366 16.42 16.32 4.56
CA SER A 366 16.37 16.12 6.01
C SER A 366 17.51 16.86 6.74
N THR A 367 18.65 17.02 6.08
CA THR A 367 19.78 17.79 6.62
C THR A 367 19.43 19.27 6.71
N LEU A 368 18.85 19.83 5.65
CA LEU A 368 18.39 21.23 5.64
C LEU A 368 17.33 21.47 6.71
N PHE A 369 16.34 20.57 6.84
CA PHE A 369 15.31 20.65 7.87
C PHE A 369 15.89 20.60 9.29
N LYS A 370 16.84 19.70 9.56
CA LYS A 370 17.51 19.60 10.85
C LYS A 370 18.32 20.84 11.19
N MET A 371 18.97 21.44 10.19
CA MET A 371 19.72 22.69 10.40
C MET A 371 18.78 23.86 10.78
N GLY A 372 17.62 23.98 10.11
CA GLY A 372 16.59 24.95 10.47
C GLY A 372 16.02 24.73 11.87
N HIS A 373 15.91 23.51 12.34
CA HIS A 373 15.42 23.16 13.68
C HIS A 373 16.46 23.45 14.78
N GLN A 374 17.76 23.24 14.52
CA GLN A 374 18.82 23.43 15.51
C GLN A 374 19.09 24.92 15.86
N VAL A 375 18.60 25.85 15.07
CA VAL A 375 18.73 27.29 15.35
C VAL A 375 17.82 27.72 16.51
N TYR A 376 16.81 26.92 16.91
CA TYR A 376 15.85 27.21 17.98
C TYR A 376 15.99 26.32 19.22
N SER A 377 16.97 25.43 19.29
CA SER A 377 17.35 24.67 20.48
C SER A 377 18.69 25.16 21.00
#